data_0844d9fbfd402a5f80cb99efca2f4d77
#
_entry.id   0844d9fbfd402a5f80cb99efca2f4d77
#
_cell.length_a   1.000
_cell.length_b   1.000
_cell.length_c   1.000
_cell.angle_alpha   90.00
_cell.angle_beta   90.00
_cell.angle_gamma   90.00
#
_symmetry.space_group_name_H-M   'P 1'
#
loop_
_entity.id
_entity.type
_entity.pdbx_description
1 polymer ?
#
loop_
_entity_poly.entity_id
_entity_poly.type
_entity_poly.pdbx_seq_one_letter_code
_entity_poly.pdbx_strand_id
1 'polypeptide(L)'
;MENTRPLPLLTPCRAEVGKRDGNTGCVLLRQPASVFSPRRGSPQGGDGLHRMCTERKRIGVAARAGSGAELNYTNMKTAAEVCPLCAGSGWKPVAEAPERGVTRCDCQLRSRGGALIAAARIPKRYEHCELSEFTTDFPGADRSIALAKIGAERFVQEFDPRDGKGLLLVGGIGTGKTHLGVGILKELIAARGCACLFCDYRELLKQIQNSYNDSVQATELQVLRPVFEAEVLLLDELGAVKPSEWVWDTVSLILNTRYNDNRTTLITTNFADEPAASVARSRSVSLTPARAAAREETLGDRIGERMRSRLHEMCRIVKMDGPDFRQKFKSASFG
;
A
#
# COMPACT_ATOMS: atom_id res chain seq x y z
N MET A 1 -32.19 -20.37 51.04
CA MET A 1 -33.31 -19.47 50.71
C MET A 1 -32.73 -18.22 50.08
N GLU A 2 -32.42 -18.28 48.78
CA GLU A 2 -31.95 -17.14 48.04
C GLU A 2 -32.80 -16.98 46.78
N ASN A 3 -33.35 -15.82 46.69
CA ASN A 3 -34.42 -15.43 45.81
C ASN A 3 -33.82 -14.88 44.50
N THR A 4 -33.72 -15.68 43.46
CA THR A 4 -33.29 -15.27 42.12
C THR A 4 -34.51 -14.91 41.27
N ARG A 5 -34.69 -13.62 41.01
CA ARG A 5 -35.67 -13.11 40.00
C ARG A 5 -35.11 -13.28 38.61
N PRO A 6 -35.90 -13.74 37.63
CA PRO A 6 -35.48 -13.81 36.22
C PRO A 6 -35.62 -12.45 35.52
N LEU A 7 -34.67 -12.18 34.63
CA LEU A 7 -34.68 -11.03 33.73
C LEU A 7 -35.71 -11.20 32.59
N PRO A 8 -36.35 -10.13 32.11
CA PRO A 8 -37.35 -10.20 31.05
C PRO A 8 -36.72 -10.43 29.68
N LEU A 9 -37.31 -11.35 28.92
CA LEU A 9 -37.03 -11.65 27.53
C LEU A 9 -37.47 -10.47 26.62
N LEU A 10 -36.53 -9.98 25.82
CA LEU A 10 -36.79 -9.02 24.74
C LEU A 10 -37.45 -9.75 23.56
N THR A 11 -38.66 -9.39 23.24
CA THR A 11 -39.39 -9.82 22.06
C THR A 11 -38.87 -9.11 20.79
N PRO A 12 -38.79 -9.80 19.65
CA PRO A 12 -38.37 -9.17 18.39
C PRO A 12 -39.51 -8.36 17.78
N CYS A 13 -39.21 -7.13 17.35
CA CYS A 13 -40.09 -6.29 16.55
C CYS A 13 -40.42 -6.96 15.19
N ARG A 14 -41.71 -7.21 14.97
CA ARG A 14 -42.27 -7.65 13.71
C ARG A 14 -42.44 -6.45 12.80
N ALA A 15 -41.78 -6.43 11.65
CA ALA A 15 -42.01 -5.44 10.61
C ALA A 15 -43.23 -5.86 9.79
N GLU A 16 -44.25 -5.04 9.78
CA GLU A 16 -45.41 -5.16 8.85
C GLU A 16 -45.05 -4.47 7.53
N VAL A 17 -45.19 -5.23 6.45
CA VAL A 17 -44.99 -4.75 5.07
C VAL A 17 -46.36 -4.24 4.57
N GLY A 18 -46.51 -2.93 4.52
CA GLY A 18 -47.63 -2.27 3.83
C GLY A 18 -47.27 -1.97 2.38
N LYS A 19 -48.00 -2.58 1.43
CA LYS A 19 -47.96 -2.21 0.01
C LYS A 19 -48.75 -0.92 -0.19
N ARG A 20 -48.14 0.12 -0.77
CA ARG A 20 -48.78 1.18 -1.56
C ARG A 20 -47.80 1.76 -2.57
N ASP A 21 -48.20 1.62 -3.81
CA ASP A 21 -48.03 2.45 -5.00
C ASP A 21 -46.85 3.43 -5.12
N GLY A 22 -45.95 3.08 -6.02
CA GLY A 22 -45.25 3.88 -7.03
C GLY A 22 -44.76 5.28 -6.64
N ASN A 23 -43.62 5.39 -5.97
CA ASN A 23 -42.61 6.40 -6.26
C ASN A 23 -41.43 6.24 -5.28
N THR A 24 -40.24 5.92 -5.79
CA THR A 24 -39.00 5.78 -5.00
C THR A 24 -38.37 7.15 -4.79
N GLY A 25 -38.66 7.77 -3.64
CA GLY A 25 -37.95 8.94 -3.14
C GLY A 25 -37.29 8.61 -1.79
N CYS A 26 -35.95 8.59 -1.74
CA CYS A 26 -35.18 8.36 -0.52
C CYS A 26 -35.25 9.61 0.37
N VAL A 27 -35.91 9.54 1.53
CA VAL A 27 -35.99 10.62 2.53
C VAL A 27 -34.87 10.39 3.58
N LEU A 28 -33.90 11.28 3.58
CA LEU A 28 -32.89 11.38 4.64
C LEU A 28 -33.52 12.00 5.90
N LEU A 29 -33.64 11.22 6.95
CA LEU A 29 -34.00 11.71 8.28
C LEU A 29 -32.77 12.38 8.91
N ARG A 30 -32.83 13.70 9.06
CA ARG A 30 -31.90 14.50 9.87
C ARG A 30 -32.19 14.26 11.36
N GLN A 31 -31.19 13.87 12.12
CA GLN A 31 -31.22 13.91 13.59
C GLN A 31 -30.95 15.34 14.08
N PRO A 32 -31.61 15.79 15.18
CA PRO A 32 -31.39 17.14 15.71
C PRO A 32 -30.09 17.24 16.52
N ALA A 33 -29.37 18.32 16.27
CA ALA A 33 -28.18 18.71 17.01
C ALA A 33 -28.52 19.07 18.46
N SER A 34 -27.85 18.46 19.43
CA SER A 34 -27.86 18.85 20.82
C SER A 34 -27.02 20.11 21.02
N VAL A 35 -27.69 21.13 21.57
CA VAL A 35 -27.17 22.45 21.94
C VAL A 35 -26.27 22.28 23.18
N PHE A 36 -25.01 22.65 23.06
CA PHE A 36 -24.11 22.87 24.20
C PHE A 36 -23.84 24.36 24.32
N SER A 37 -24.37 24.97 25.38
CA SER A 37 -24.09 26.37 25.78
C SER A 37 -22.77 26.48 26.53
N PRO A 38 -21.90 27.49 26.20
CA PRO A 38 -20.75 27.78 27.04
C PRO A 38 -21.13 28.84 28.08
N ARG A 39 -20.82 28.55 29.35
CA ARG A 39 -20.90 29.50 30.47
C ARG A 39 -19.84 30.59 30.31
N ARG A 40 -20.29 31.82 30.42
CA ARG A 40 -19.48 33.07 30.54
C ARG A 40 -18.83 33.16 31.92
N GLY A 41 -17.60 33.62 31.93
CA GLY A 41 -16.93 34.19 33.11
C GLY A 41 -15.91 35.22 32.64
N SER A 42 -16.25 36.48 32.76
CA SER A 42 -15.32 37.62 32.82
C SER A 42 -15.17 38.02 34.30
N PRO A 43 -14.24 38.90 34.73
CA PRO A 43 -13.73 40.08 34.08
C PRO A 43 -12.32 40.60 34.46
N GLN A 44 -12.01 41.79 33.91
CA GLN A 44 -11.12 42.89 34.38
C GLN A 44 -9.62 42.63 34.16
N GLY A 45 -8.83 43.51 33.64
CA GLY A 45 -8.87 44.91 33.31
C GLY A 45 -7.41 45.36 33.11
N GLY A 46 -7.11 46.33 32.29
CA GLY A 46 -5.78 46.92 32.27
C GLY A 46 -5.38 47.48 30.89
N ASP A 47 -5.53 48.80 30.79
CA ASP A 47 -5.16 49.66 29.71
C ASP A 47 -3.69 49.61 29.31
N GLY A 48 -3.41 49.89 28.04
CA GLY A 48 -2.06 50.14 27.55
C GLY A 48 -2.00 50.36 26.05
N LEU A 49 -2.53 51.48 25.57
CA LEU A 49 -2.23 52.06 24.26
C LEU A 49 -0.74 52.30 24.08
N HIS A 50 -0.13 51.82 23.00
CA HIS A 50 0.88 52.59 22.27
C HIS A 50 0.91 52.22 20.78
N ARG A 51 0.51 53.20 19.98
CA ARG A 51 0.85 53.32 18.55
C ARG A 51 2.35 53.61 18.43
N MET A 52 2.99 53.02 17.39
CA MET A 52 4.02 53.69 16.58
C MET A 52 4.24 52.83 15.32
N CYS A 53 3.81 53.24 14.24
CA CYS A 53 4.32 54.00 13.09
C CYS A 53 5.73 53.55 12.62
N THR A 54 5.72 52.96 11.44
CA THR A 54 6.61 53.11 10.27
C THR A 54 8.04 53.61 10.49
N GLU A 55 9.02 52.81 10.03
CA GLU A 55 10.18 53.35 9.31
C GLU A 55 10.83 52.31 8.38
N ARG A 56 10.73 52.60 7.08
CA ARG A 56 11.52 51.94 6.04
C ARG A 56 12.91 52.56 6.05
N LYS A 57 13.95 51.84 6.44
CA LYS A 57 15.34 52.21 6.14
C LYS A 57 15.78 51.56 4.84
N ARG A 58 15.95 52.38 3.81
CA ARG A 58 16.76 52.09 2.63
C ARG A 58 18.23 52.15 3.05
N ILE A 59 18.93 51.00 2.93
CA ILE A 59 20.38 50.99 3.01
C ILE A 59 20.90 50.86 1.57
N GLY A 60 21.48 51.94 1.06
CA GLY A 60 22.24 51.94 -0.18
C GLY A 60 23.56 51.23 0.03
N VAL A 61 23.88 50.31 -0.87
CA VAL A 61 25.20 49.67 -0.95
C VAL A 61 25.91 50.19 -2.18
N ALA A 62 27.03 50.87 -1.89
CA ALA A 62 27.96 51.36 -2.88
C ALA A 62 28.64 50.21 -3.63
N ALA A 63 28.72 50.34 -4.96
CA ALA A 63 29.45 49.49 -5.85
C ALA A 63 30.95 49.55 -5.57
N ARG A 64 31.58 48.39 -5.34
CA ARG A 64 33.02 48.19 -5.57
C ARG A 64 33.19 47.14 -6.67
N ALA A 65 33.76 47.60 -7.77
CA ALA A 65 34.25 46.80 -8.85
C ALA A 65 35.43 45.95 -8.35
N GLY A 66 35.34 44.64 -8.53
CA GLY A 66 36.41 43.64 -8.34
C GLY A 66 36.28 42.59 -9.41
N SER A 67 37.28 42.53 -10.29
CA SER A 67 37.45 41.65 -11.40
C SER A 67 37.55 40.18 -10.99
N GLY A 68 36.93 39.30 -11.79
CA GLY A 68 37.48 37.95 -11.94
C GLY A 68 36.49 36.80 -11.69
N ALA A 69 36.29 36.03 -12.72
CA ALA A 69 35.67 34.71 -12.79
C ALA A 69 34.10 34.67 -12.78
N GLU A 70 33.55 34.88 -13.92
CA GLU A 70 32.23 34.35 -14.29
C GLU A 70 32.26 32.83 -14.26
N LEU A 71 31.81 32.24 -13.16
CA LEU A 71 31.36 30.88 -13.13
C LEU A 71 29.97 30.86 -13.76
N ASN A 72 29.93 30.67 -15.08
CA ASN A 72 28.74 30.33 -15.82
C ASN A 72 28.17 29.01 -15.29
N TYR A 73 27.33 29.06 -14.29
CA TYR A 73 26.35 28.04 -14.01
C TYR A 73 25.27 28.15 -15.10
N THR A 74 25.61 27.71 -16.31
CA THR A 74 24.62 27.32 -17.29
C THR A 74 23.90 26.12 -16.71
N ASN A 75 22.78 26.45 -16.12
CA ASN A 75 21.71 25.52 -15.76
C ASN A 75 21.26 24.86 -17.08
N MET A 76 21.97 23.79 -17.49
CA MET A 76 21.53 22.89 -18.56
C MET A 76 20.33 22.12 -18.01
N LYS A 77 19.18 22.78 -17.92
CA LYS A 77 17.93 22.13 -18.18
C LYS A 77 18.06 21.67 -19.63
N THR A 78 18.41 20.39 -19.82
CA THR A 78 18.21 19.71 -21.07
C THR A 78 16.80 20.07 -21.52
N ALA A 79 16.67 20.76 -22.64
CA ALA A 79 15.40 21.14 -23.21
C ALA A 79 14.61 19.82 -23.32
N ALA A 80 13.58 19.68 -22.49
CA ALA A 80 12.69 18.53 -22.56
C ALA A 80 12.12 18.59 -23.99
N GLU A 81 12.46 17.61 -24.81
CA GLU A 81 12.03 17.55 -26.19
C GLU A 81 10.53 17.72 -26.21
N VAL A 82 10.08 18.84 -26.79
CA VAL A 82 8.67 19.17 -26.84
C VAL A 82 7.97 18.09 -27.67
N CYS A 83 7.03 17.39 -27.07
CA CYS A 83 6.33 16.28 -27.71
C CYS A 83 5.72 16.75 -29.06
N PRO A 84 6.07 16.10 -30.19
CA PRO A 84 5.60 16.53 -31.51
C PRO A 84 4.08 16.37 -31.68
N LEU A 85 3.42 15.50 -30.91
CA LEU A 85 1.99 15.25 -31.02
C LEU A 85 1.11 16.29 -30.31
N CYS A 86 1.62 16.94 -29.27
CA CYS A 86 0.85 17.90 -28.48
C CYS A 86 1.53 19.25 -28.30
N ALA A 87 2.71 19.45 -28.91
CA ALA A 87 3.51 20.67 -28.79
C ALA A 87 3.65 21.17 -27.32
N GLY A 88 3.76 20.23 -26.34
CA GLY A 88 3.87 20.54 -24.93
C GLY A 88 2.54 20.78 -24.18
N SER A 89 1.40 20.86 -24.88
CA SER A 89 0.08 21.07 -24.24
C SER A 89 -0.42 19.89 -23.40
N GLY A 90 0.08 18.69 -23.69
CA GLY A 90 -0.36 17.44 -23.03
C GLY A 90 -1.70 16.89 -23.57
N TRP A 91 -2.31 17.52 -24.56
CA TRP A 91 -3.56 17.11 -25.18
C TRP A 91 -3.37 16.91 -26.67
N LYS A 92 -3.98 15.87 -27.22
CA LYS A 92 -4.00 15.59 -28.66
C LYS A 92 -5.43 15.44 -29.17
N PRO A 93 -5.73 15.74 -30.46
CA PRO A 93 -7.03 15.45 -31.05
C PRO A 93 -7.37 13.96 -30.94
N VAL A 94 -8.65 13.63 -30.83
CA VAL A 94 -9.11 12.23 -30.89
C VAL A 94 -8.86 11.70 -32.28
N ALA A 95 -8.12 10.59 -32.42
CA ALA A 95 -7.64 10.07 -33.70
C ALA A 95 -8.79 9.75 -34.69
N GLU A 96 -9.91 9.23 -34.18
CA GLU A 96 -11.05 8.78 -34.97
C GLU A 96 -12.08 9.90 -35.26
N ALA A 97 -12.04 11.00 -34.50
CA ALA A 97 -12.96 12.13 -34.64
C ALA A 97 -12.36 13.42 -34.03
N PRO A 98 -11.46 14.10 -34.76
CA PRO A 98 -10.78 15.31 -34.26
C PRO A 98 -11.73 16.45 -33.86
N GLU A 99 -12.89 16.53 -34.52
CA GLU A 99 -13.96 17.49 -34.23
C GLU A 99 -14.72 17.21 -32.91
N ARG A 100 -14.59 16.01 -32.34
CA ARG A 100 -15.28 15.61 -31.13
C ARG A 100 -14.52 15.95 -29.84
N GLY A 101 -13.33 16.52 -29.98
CA GLY A 101 -12.56 17.01 -28.83
C GLY A 101 -11.12 16.54 -28.78
N VAL A 102 -10.53 16.68 -27.60
CA VAL A 102 -9.13 16.34 -27.32
C VAL A 102 -9.04 15.22 -26.27
N THR A 103 -8.04 14.38 -26.40
CA THR A 103 -7.67 13.36 -25.40
C THR A 103 -6.29 13.64 -24.84
N ARG A 104 -5.95 13.02 -23.72
CA ARG A 104 -4.61 13.16 -23.13
C ARG A 104 -3.55 12.61 -24.09
N CYS A 105 -2.47 13.35 -24.25
CA CYS A 105 -1.36 12.91 -25.07
C CYS A 105 -0.56 11.78 -24.38
N ASP A 106 -0.03 10.86 -25.17
CA ASP A 106 0.79 9.73 -24.67
C ASP A 106 2.05 10.20 -23.94
N CYS A 107 2.57 11.39 -24.27
CA CYS A 107 3.69 11.97 -23.52
C CYS A 107 3.34 12.28 -22.08
N GLN A 108 2.11 12.76 -21.81
CA GLN A 108 1.63 12.98 -20.45
C GLN A 108 1.40 11.65 -19.70
N LEU A 109 0.88 10.65 -20.38
CA LEU A 109 0.71 9.32 -19.82
C LEU A 109 2.07 8.72 -19.44
N ARG A 110 3.06 8.81 -20.33
CA ARG A 110 4.44 8.35 -20.06
C ARG A 110 5.11 9.12 -18.93
N SER A 111 5.02 10.45 -18.93
CA SER A 111 5.58 11.30 -17.86
C SER A 111 4.95 11.00 -16.51
N ARG A 112 3.62 10.84 -16.48
CA ARG A 112 2.90 10.44 -15.26
C ARG A 112 3.29 9.02 -14.82
N GLY A 113 3.40 8.08 -15.76
CA GLY A 113 3.86 6.72 -15.49
C GLY A 113 5.26 6.69 -14.89
N GLY A 114 6.21 7.45 -15.45
CA GLY A 114 7.55 7.59 -14.90
C GLY A 114 7.58 8.16 -13.48
N ALA A 115 6.78 9.19 -13.21
CA ALA A 115 6.63 9.76 -11.85
C ALA A 115 6.02 8.75 -10.86
N LEU A 116 5.00 7.99 -11.28
CA LEU A 116 4.38 6.95 -10.46
C LEU A 116 5.35 5.78 -10.18
N ILE A 117 6.14 5.36 -11.16
CA ILE A 117 7.18 4.33 -10.97
C ILE A 117 8.24 4.82 -9.97
N ALA A 118 8.69 6.07 -10.08
CA ALA A 118 9.64 6.65 -9.12
C ALA A 118 9.04 6.74 -7.71
N ALA A 119 7.77 7.11 -7.61
CA ALA A 119 7.03 7.17 -6.33
C ALA A 119 6.75 5.78 -5.73
N ALA A 120 6.71 4.73 -6.54
CA ALA A 120 6.46 3.36 -6.09
C ALA A 120 7.60 2.77 -5.24
N ARG A 121 8.75 3.43 -5.14
CA ARG A 121 9.91 3.01 -4.32
C ARG A 121 10.40 1.59 -4.63
N ILE A 122 10.31 1.16 -5.88
CA ILE A 122 10.81 -0.15 -6.30
C ILE A 122 12.34 -0.14 -6.19
N PRO A 123 12.96 -1.09 -5.45
CA PRO A 123 14.41 -1.16 -5.33
C PRO A 123 15.09 -1.39 -6.70
N LYS A 124 16.24 -0.76 -6.94
CA LYS A 124 17.01 -0.86 -8.20
C LYS A 124 17.20 -2.28 -8.69
N ARG A 125 17.46 -3.23 -7.75
CA ARG A 125 17.61 -4.65 -8.11
C ARG A 125 16.38 -5.28 -8.76
N TYR A 126 15.21 -4.68 -8.62
CA TYR A 126 13.93 -5.15 -9.19
C TYR A 126 13.43 -4.27 -10.34
N GLU A 127 14.19 -3.26 -10.77
CA GLU A 127 13.80 -2.39 -11.90
C GLU A 127 13.59 -3.17 -13.20
N HIS A 128 14.30 -4.27 -13.40
CA HIS A 128 14.16 -5.16 -14.56
C HIS A 128 12.98 -6.12 -14.47
N CYS A 129 12.29 -6.20 -13.32
CA CYS A 129 11.19 -7.15 -13.13
C CYS A 129 9.93 -6.68 -13.87
N GLU A 130 9.55 -7.41 -14.90
CA GLU A 130 8.33 -7.20 -15.69
C GLU A 130 7.56 -8.52 -15.83
N LEU A 131 6.24 -8.46 -16.03
CA LEU A 131 5.43 -9.67 -16.22
C LEU A 131 5.83 -10.40 -17.50
N SER A 132 6.17 -9.66 -18.56
CA SER A 132 6.65 -10.19 -19.83
C SER A 132 7.95 -11.00 -19.67
N GLU A 133 8.88 -10.49 -18.85
CA GLU A 133 10.18 -11.08 -18.60
C GLU A 133 10.16 -12.22 -17.55
N PHE A 134 9.01 -12.50 -16.97
CA PHE A 134 8.88 -13.57 -15.99
C PHE A 134 8.93 -14.93 -16.67
N THR A 135 10.08 -15.61 -16.55
CA THR A 135 10.35 -16.91 -17.16
C THR A 135 9.65 -18.04 -16.39
N THR A 136 8.87 -18.83 -17.09
CA THR A 136 8.13 -19.99 -16.53
C THR A 136 8.65 -21.33 -17.02
N ASP A 137 9.42 -21.33 -18.11
CA ASP A 137 9.98 -22.52 -18.72
C ASP A 137 11.49 -22.57 -18.48
N PHE A 138 11.89 -23.34 -17.46
CA PHE A 138 13.29 -23.60 -17.14
C PHE A 138 13.42 -25.01 -16.52
N PRO A 139 14.61 -25.64 -16.56
CA PRO A 139 14.81 -26.98 -16.05
C PRO A 139 14.41 -27.13 -14.58
N GLY A 140 13.40 -27.96 -14.30
CA GLY A 140 12.86 -28.17 -12.96
C GLY A 140 11.85 -27.12 -12.50
N ALA A 141 11.33 -26.29 -13.41
CA ALA A 141 10.21 -25.41 -13.13
C ALA A 141 8.97 -26.23 -12.72
N ASP A 142 8.33 -25.83 -11.64
CA ASP A 142 7.05 -26.39 -11.26
C ASP A 142 5.90 -25.72 -12.04
N ARG A 143 4.84 -26.46 -12.33
CA ARG A 143 3.65 -25.96 -13.03
C ARG A 143 3.01 -24.76 -12.33
N SER A 144 3.13 -24.67 -11.01
CA SER A 144 2.59 -23.57 -10.21
C SER A 144 3.17 -22.20 -10.62
N ILE A 145 4.41 -22.17 -11.12
CA ILE A 145 5.07 -20.93 -11.61
C ILE A 145 4.34 -20.37 -12.83
N ALA A 146 4.00 -21.25 -13.81
CA ALA A 146 3.24 -20.83 -14.98
C ALA A 146 1.82 -20.40 -14.62
N LEU A 147 1.17 -21.13 -13.71
CA LEU A 147 -0.15 -20.75 -13.19
C LEU A 147 -0.13 -19.42 -12.44
N ALA A 148 0.94 -19.14 -11.70
CA ALA A 148 1.13 -17.88 -11.01
C ALA A 148 1.25 -16.72 -11.99
N LYS A 149 2.00 -16.87 -13.09
CA LYS A 149 2.09 -15.86 -14.17
C LYS A 149 0.72 -15.58 -14.77
N ILE A 150 0.00 -16.62 -15.19
CA ILE A 150 -1.36 -16.48 -15.74
C ILE A 150 -2.29 -15.78 -14.73
N GLY A 151 -2.20 -16.18 -13.46
CA GLY A 151 -2.98 -15.55 -12.39
C GLY A 151 -2.66 -14.06 -12.20
N ALA A 152 -1.40 -13.67 -12.32
CA ALA A 152 -0.94 -12.29 -12.24
C ALA A 152 -1.42 -11.45 -13.45
N GLU A 153 -1.29 -11.97 -14.66
CA GLU A 153 -1.77 -11.33 -15.89
C GLU A 153 -3.29 -11.12 -15.84
N ARG A 154 -4.01 -12.15 -15.43
CA ARG A 154 -5.46 -12.08 -15.23
C ARG A 154 -5.86 -11.06 -14.16
N PHE A 155 -5.12 -11.01 -13.04
CA PHE A 155 -5.34 -10.03 -11.99
C PHE A 155 -5.22 -8.60 -12.51
N VAL A 156 -4.20 -8.30 -13.32
CA VAL A 156 -4.01 -6.97 -13.92
C VAL A 156 -5.15 -6.63 -14.91
N GLN A 157 -5.58 -7.59 -15.70
CA GLN A 157 -6.68 -7.41 -16.65
C GLN A 157 -8.01 -7.12 -15.97
N GLU A 158 -8.34 -7.89 -14.92
CA GLU A 158 -9.59 -7.80 -14.16
C GLU A 158 -9.55 -6.76 -13.03
N PHE A 159 -8.44 -6.03 -12.86
CA PHE A 159 -8.23 -5.14 -11.72
C PHE A 159 -9.29 -4.03 -11.63
N ASP A 160 -10.02 -4.00 -10.52
CA ASP A 160 -10.86 -2.86 -10.10
C ASP A 160 -10.35 -2.35 -8.72
N PRO A 161 -9.91 -1.09 -8.62
CA PRO A 161 -9.39 -0.53 -7.36
C PRO A 161 -10.44 -0.46 -6.25
N ARG A 162 -11.73 -0.60 -6.58
CA ARG A 162 -12.84 -0.56 -5.60
C ARG A 162 -13.08 -1.90 -4.92
N ASP A 163 -12.63 -3.01 -5.51
CA ASP A 163 -12.83 -4.34 -4.95
C ASP A 163 -11.95 -4.63 -3.73
N GLY A 164 -10.86 -3.90 -3.57
CA GLY A 164 -9.89 -4.06 -2.49
C GLY A 164 -9.18 -5.41 -2.47
N LYS A 165 -9.44 -6.28 -3.44
CA LYS A 165 -8.87 -7.63 -3.51
C LYS A 165 -7.44 -7.60 -4.04
N GLY A 166 -6.56 -8.36 -3.39
CA GLY A 166 -5.16 -8.51 -3.77
C GLY A 166 -4.76 -9.96 -4.06
N LEU A 167 -3.45 -10.19 -4.01
CA LEU A 167 -2.84 -11.52 -4.15
C LEU A 167 -1.93 -11.80 -2.97
N LEU A 168 -1.96 -13.04 -2.47
CA LEU A 168 -1.00 -13.60 -1.53
C LEU A 168 -0.13 -14.62 -2.26
N LEU A 169 1.11 -14.22 -2.59
CA LEU A 169 2.09 -15.06 -3.28
C LEU A 169 2.86 -15.87 -2.22
N VAL A 170 2.61 -17.17 -2.17
CA VAL A 170 3.19 -18.09 -1.18
C VAL A 170 4.13 -19.07 -1.86
N GLY A 171 5.30 -19.30 -1.29
CA GLY A 171 6.21 -20.33 -1.82
C GLY A 171 7.63 -20.22 -1.30
N GLY A 172 8.47 -21.15 -1.68
CA GLY A 172 9.86 -21.24 -1.26
C GLY A 172 10.72 -20.04 -1.66
N ILE A 173 11.95 -20.00 -1.15
CA ILE A 173 12.93 -18.96 -1.48
C ILE A 173 13.30 -19.09 -2.96
N GLY A 174 13.42 -17.96 -3.66
CA GLY A 174 13.90 -17.92 -5.05
C GLY A 174 12.87 -18.35 -6.11
N THR A 175 11.60 -18.59 -5.77
CA THR A 175 10.53 -18.96 -6.72
C THR A 175 10.00 -17.80 -7.57
N GLY A 176 10.51 -16.57 -7.39
CA GLY A 176 10.14 -15.41 -8.21
C GLY A 176 8.98 -14.56 -7.69
N LYS A 177 8.51 -14.75 -6.45
CA LYS A 177 7.37 -14.01 -5.88
C LYS A 177 7.52 -12.49 -5.96
N THR A 178 8.65 -11.96 -5.52
CA THR A 178 8.94 -10.50 -5.57
C THR A 178 9.00 -10.01 -7.01
N HIS A 179 9.60 -10.78 -7.94
CA HIS A 179 9.61 -10.44 -9.36
C HIS A 179 8.18 -10.29 -9.90
N LEU A 180 7.33 -11.29 -9.64
CA LEU A 180 5.94 -11.29 -10.09
C LEU A 180 5.15 -10.12 -9.46
N GLY A 181 5.33 -9.88 -8.16
CA GLY A 181 4.70 -8.77 -7.45
C GLY A 181 5.08 -7.41 -8.03
N VAL A 182 6.37 -7.18 -8.29
CA VAL A 182 6.87 -5.93 -8.91
C VAL A 182 6.36 -5.79 -10.35
N GLY A 183 6.35 -6.89 -11.13
CA GLY A 183 5.81 -6.91 -12.48
C GLY A 183 4.33 -6.47 -12.50
N ILE A 184 3.52 -6.96 -11.56
CA ILE A 184 2.12 -6.53 -11.40
C ILE A 184 2.04 -5.03 -11.09
N LEU A 185 2.85 -4.50 -10.15
CA LEU A 185 2.83 -3.06 -9.84
C LEU A 185 3.15 -2.22 -11.08
N LYS A 186 4.19 -2.57 -11.83
CA LYS A 186 4.61 -1.84 -13.02
C LYS A 186 3.52 -1.85 -14.09
N GLU A 187 2.89 -2.99 -14.31
CA GLU A 187 1.81 -3.13 -15.27
C GLU A 187 0.57 -2.31 -14.86
N LEU A 188 0.18 -2.32 -13.58
CA LEU A 188 -0.93 -1.50 -13.07
C LEU A 188 -0.62 0.00 -13.18
N ILE A 189 0.63 0.42 -12.95
CA ILE A 189 1.05 1.81 -13.18
C ILE A 189 0.93 2.16 -14.66
N ALA A 190 1.44 1.30 -15.55
CA ALA A 190 1.46 1.56 -16.98
C ALA A 190 0.04 1.55 -17.59
N ALA A 191 -0.76 0.52 -17.28
CA ALA A 191 -2.08 0.31 -17.88
C ALA A 191 -3.19 1.16 -17.25
N ARG A 192 -3.12 1.43 -15.95
CA ARG A 192 -4.21 2.06 -15.17
C ARG A 192 -3.82 3.39 -14.52
N GLY A 193 -2.52 3.70 -14.43
CA GLY A 193 -2.03 4.89 -13.73
C GLY A 193 -2.28 4.84 -12.23
N CYS A 194 -2.28 3.64 -11.63
CA CYS A 194 -2.48 3.44 -10.20
C CYS A 194 -1.32 3.97 -9.37
N ALA A 195 -1.62 4.54 -8.21
CA ALA A 195 -0.61 4.92 -7.22
C ALA A 195 -0.17 3.67 -6.45
N CYS A 196 0.91 3.05 -6.90
CA CYS A 196 1.48 1.83 -6.31
C CYS A 196 2.62 2.14 -5.36
N LEU A 197 2.83 1.27 -4.35
CA LEU A 197 3.95 1.34 -3.42
C LEU A 197 4.54 -0.05 -3.21
N PHE A 198 5.86 -0.17 -3.37
CA PHE A 198 6.64 -1.31 -2.91
C PHE A 198 7.09 -1.06 -1.46
N CYS A 199 6.96 -2.05 -0.61
CA CYS A 199 7.36 -1.98 0.78
C CYS A 199 8.00 -3.31 1.22
N ASP A 200 9.28 -3.29 1.57
CA ASP A 200 9.92 -4.41 2.25
C ASP A 200 9.46 -4.43 3.71
N TYR A 201 8.93 -5.57 4.15
CA TYR A 201 8.36 -5.74 5.49
C TYR A 201 9.36 -5.49 6.62
N ARG A 202 10.62 -5.96 6.47
CA ARG A 202 11.66 -5.75 7.49
C ARG A 202 12.09 -4.30 7.58
N GLU A 203 12.23 -3.66 6.41
CA GLU A 203 12.63 -2.27 6.33
C GLU A 203 11.55 -1.37 6.94
N LEU A 204 10.28 -1.63 6.64
CA LEU A 204 9.15 -0.91 7.21
C LEU A 204 9.15 -0.96 8.73
N LEU A 205 9.27 -2.17 9.32
CA LEU A 205 9.31 -2.31 10.78
C LEU A 205 10.49 -1.57 11.41
N LYS A 206 11.67 -1.59 10.76
CA LYS A 206 12.82 -0.81 11.22
C LYS A 206 12.59 0.69 11.15
N GLN A 207 11.96 1.18 10.07
CA GLN A 207 11.62 2.61 9.93
C GLN A 207 10.64 3.06 11.02
N ILE A 208 9.66 2.24 11.36
CA ILE A 208 8.72 2.51 12.45
C ILE A 208 9.47 2.52 13.79
N GLN A 209 10.32 1.53 14.09
CA GLN A 209 11.12 1.52 15.31
C GLN A 209 12.04 2.73 15.43
N ASN A 210 12.67 3.14 14.33
CA ASN A 210 13.52 4.31 14.31
C ASN A 210 12.75 5.62 14.55
N SER A 211 11.47 5.69 14.18
CA SER A 211 10.64 6.88 14.43
C SER A 211 10.34 7.13 15.92
N TYR A 212 10.61 6.16 16.79
CA TYR A 212 10.50 6.34 18.25
C TYR A 212 11.73 7.00 18.88
N ASN A 213 12.80 7.20 18.13
CA ASN A 213 13.97 7.91 18.63
C ASN A 213 13.75 9.41 18.55
N ASP A 214 13.96 10.14 19.64
CA ASP A 214 13.82 11.60 19.71
C ASP A 214 14.68 12.37 18.72
N SER A 215 15.77 11.78 18.24
CA SER A 215 16.65 12.36 17.22
C SER A 215 16.09 12.30 15.80
N VAL A 216 15.02 11.53 15.56
CA VAL A 216 14.40 11.35 14.25
C VAL A 216 13.16 12.23 14.15
N GLN A 217 13.13 13.13 13.17
CA GLN A 217 11.99 14.05 12.99
C GLN A 217 10.73 13.36 12.41
N ALA A 218 10.87 12.16 11.83
CA ALA A 218 9.75 11.43 11.24
C ALA A 218 8.95 10.70 12.33
N THR A 219 7.66 10.98 12.40
CA THR A 219 6.74 10.25 13.29
C THR A 219 6.31 8.92 12.69
N GLU A 220 5.87 7.97 13.53
CA GLU A 220 5.30 6.68 13.09
C GLU A 220 4.22 6.89 12.01
N LEU A 221 3.32 7.85 12.22
CA LEU A 221 2.26 8.16 11.27
C LEU A 221 2.79 8.61 9.91
N GLN A 222 3.88 9.38 9.87
CA GLN A 222 4.52 9.80 8.62
C GLN A 222 5.16 8.63 7.87
N VAL A 223 5.67 7.62 8.58
CA VAL A 223 6.19 6.37 7.99
C VAL A 223 5.05 5.51 7.43
N LEU A 224 3.96 5.37 8.17
CA LEU A 224 2.82 4.51 7.82
C LEU A 224 1.87 5.13 6.78
N ARG A 225 1.79 6.45 6.73
CA ARG A 225 0.86 7.15 5.84
C ARG A 225 0.95 6.71 4.36
N PRO A 226 2.13 6.63 3.72
CA PRO A 226 2.22 6.14 2.35
C PRO A 226 1.74 4.69 2.20
N VAL A 227 1.94 3.85 3.23
CA VAL A 227 1.50 2.45 3.25
C VAL A 227 -0.03 2.35 3.33
N PHE A 228 -0.67 3.24 4.07
CA PHE A 228 -2.13 3.28 4.16
C PHE A 228 -2.78 3.86 2.90
N GLU A 229 -2.21 4.94 2.34
CA GLU A 229 -2.80 5.71 1.25
C GLU A 229 -2.57 5.12 -0.14
N ALA A 230 -1.56 4.26 -0.34
CA ALA A 230 -1.30 3.63 -1.63
C ALA A 230 -2.54 2.87 -2.15
N GLU A 231 -2.92 3.10 -3.40
CA GLU A 231 -4.03 2.34 -4.04
C GLU A 231 -3.68 0.85 -4.10
N VAL A 232 -2.46 0.54 -4.49
CA VAL A 232 -1.93 -0.82 -4.51
C VAL A 232 -0.62 -0.87 -3.72
N LEU A 233 -0.59 -1.67 -2.67
CA LEU A 233 0.60 -1.94 -1.87
C LEU A 233 1.16 -3.32 -2.22
N LEU A 234 2.46 -3.40 -2.49
CA LEU A 234 3.19 -4.69 -2.44
C LEU A 234 3.96 -4.75 -1.13
N LEU A 235 3.52 -5.59 -0.22
CA LEU A 235 4.19 -5.90 1.04
C LEU A 235 5.05 -7.15 0.85
N ASP A 236 6.35 -6.95 0.69
CA ASP A 236 7.29 -8.03 0.36
C ASP A 236 7.86 -8.69 1.62
N GLU A 237 8.01 -10.01 1.58
CA GLU A 237 8.54 -10.86 2.66
C GLU A 237 7.76 -10.81 3.98
N LEU A 238 6.42 -10.78 3.93
CA LEU A 238 5.58 -10.83 5.14
C LEU A 238 5.94 -12.01 6.04
N GLY A 239 6.12 -11.75 7.33
CA GLY A 239 6.49 -12.74 8.34
C GLY A 239 8.00 -12.95 8.50
N ALA A 240 8.85 -12.27 7.74
CA ALA A 240 10.31 -12.42 7.80
C ALA A 240 10.95 -11.99 9.14
N VAL A 241 10.27 -11.16 9.92
CA VAL A 241 10.68 -10.76 11.27
C VAL A 241 10.09 -11.72 12.29
N LYS A 242 10.84 -12.06 13.35
CA LYS A 242 10.31 -12.89 14.44
C LYS A 242 9.10 -12.21 15.09
N PRO A 243 8.04 -12.96 15.36
CA PRO A 243 6.84 -12.41 15.97
C PRO A 243 7.11 -11.92 17.40
N SER A 244 6.57 -10.75 17.70
CA SER A 244 6.43 -10.18 19.04
C SER A 244 5.07 -9.49 19.11
N GLU A 245 4.59 -9.13 20.28
CA GLU A 245 3.32 -8.40 20.42
C GLU A 245 3.32 -7.13 19.57
N TRP A 246 4.39 -6.34 19.65
CA TRP A 246 4.54 -5.13 18.86
C TRP A 246 4.49 -5.41 17.34
N VAL A 247 5.17 -6.47 16.87
CA VAL A 247 5.13 -6.85 15.44
C VAL A 247 3.73 -7.24 15.03
N TRP A 248 3.01 -8.03 15.85
CA TRP A 248 1.64 -8.42 15.55
C TRP A 248 0.68 -7.23 15.52
N ASP A 249 0.80 -6.32 16.49
CA ASP A 249 -0.04 -5.11 16.55
C ASP A 249 0.21 -4.22 15.34
N THR A 250 1.48 -4.01 14.95
CA THR A 250 1.85 -3.21 13.80
C THR A 250 1.31 -3.81 12.49
N VAL A 251 1.50 -5.13 12.29
CA VAL A 251 0.97 -5.83 11.10
C VAL A 251 -0.56 -5.76 11.08
N SER A 252 -1.17 -5.98 12.24
CA SER A 252 -2.63 -5.90 12.36
C SER A 252 -3.15 -4.51 12.03
N LEU A 253 -2.48 -3.46 12.50
CA LEU A 253 -2.84 -2.08 12.17
C LEU A 253 -2.78 -1.84 10.67
N ILE A 254 -1.68 -2.22 10.01
CA ILE A 254 -1.50 -2.02 8.57
C ILE A 254 -2.58 -2.75 7.77
N LEU A 255 -2.72 -4.04 8.00
CA LEU A 255 -3.66 -4.88 7.23
C LEU A 255 -5.11 -4.51 7.51
N ASN A 256 -5.47 -4.20 8.77
CA ASN A 256 -6.83 -3.79 9.13
C ASN A 256 -7.22 -2.44 8.51
N THR A 257 -6.32 -1.47 8.54
CA THR A 257 -6.58 -0.15 7.93
C THR A 257 -6.84 -0.31 6.43
N ARG A 258 -5.97 -1.04 5.72
CA ARG A 258 -6.14 -1.26 4.29
C ARG A 258 -7.38 -2.09 3.94
N TYR A 259 -7.70 -3.09 4.77
CA TYR A 259 -8.93 -3.87 4.64
C TYR A 259 -10.18 -2.99 4.76
N ASN A 260 -10.25 -2.17 5.81
CA ASN A 260 -11.39 -1.29 6.05
C ASN A 260 -11.56 -0.23 4.94
N ASP A 261 -10.46 0.22 4.35
CA ASP A 261 -10.44 1.21 3.27
C ASP A 261 -10.56 0.59 1.87
N ASN A 262 -10.81 -0.71 1.77
CA ASN A 262 -10.85 -1.46 0.50
C ASN A 262 -9.61 -1.22 -0.38
N ARG A 263 -8.41 -1.16 0.23
CA ARG A 263 -7.15 -0.93 -0.48
C ARG A 263 -6.52 -2.25 -0.91
N THR A 264 -6.24 -2.37 -2.20
CA THR A 264 -5.60 -3.57 -2.77
C THR A 264 -4.22 -3.81 -2.18
N THR A 265 -3.98 -5.04 -1.69
CA THR A 265 -2.70 -5.41 -1.11
C THR A 265 -2.16 -6.69 -1.76
N LEU A 266 -1.00 -6.57 -2.39
CA LEU A 266 -0.21 -7.71 -2.86
C LEU A 266 0.76 -8.09 -1.77
N ILE A 267 0.89 -9.36 -1.47
CA ILE A 267 1.74 -9.84 -0.38
C ILE A 267 2.60 -10.98 -0.89
N THR A 268 3.87 -10.98 -0.54
CA THR A 268 4.74 -12.14 -0.72
C THR A 268 5.14 -12.72 0.63
N THR A 269 5.24 -14.03 0.71
CA THR A 269 5.72 -14.74 1.90
C THR A 269 6.46 -16.02 1.54
N ASN A 270 7.48 -16.35 2.34
CA ASN A 270 8.18 -17.62 2.25
C ASN A 270 7.58 -18.68 3.20
N PHE A 271 6.63 -18.30 4.03
CA PHE A 271 5.99 -19.19 4.99
C PHE A 271 4.77 -19.85 4.38
N ALA A 272 4.62 -21.17 4.62
CA ALA A 272 3.45 -21.91 4.18
C ALA A 272 2.18 -21.29 4.78
N ASP A 273 1.13 -21.15 3.95
CA ASP A 273 -0.17 -20.67 4.40
C ASP A 273 -0.90 -21.80 5.15
N GLU A 274 -0.44 -22.06 6.36
CA GLU A 274 -0.99 -23.03 7.28
C GLU A 274 -1.28 -22.39 8.64
N PRO A 275 -2.20 -23.01 9.42
CA PRO A 275 -2.51 -22.57 10.79
C PRO A 275 -1.29 -22.60 11.71
N ALA A 276 -1.31 -21.73 12.72
CA ALA A 276 -0.32 -21.75 13.78
C ALA A 276 -0.26 -23.11 14.51
N ALA A 277 0.93 -23.48 15.00
CA ALA A 277 1.14 -24.76 15.68
C ALA A 277 0.22 -24.97 16.89
N SER A 278 -0.14 -23.90 17.60
CA SER A 278 -1.10 -23.94 18.71
C SER A 278 -2.49 -24.40 18.28
N VAL A 279 -2.97 -23.91 17.13
CA VAL A 279 -4.29 -24.27 16.58
C VAL A 279 -4.27 -25.66 15.94
N ALA A 280 -3.18 -26.01 15.24
CA ALA A 280 -3.03 -27.32 14.63
C ALA A 280 -3.02 -28.45 15.69
N ARG A 281 -2.42 -28.23 16.86
CA ARG A 281 -2.43 -29.21 17.96
C ARG A 281 -3.83 -29.45 18.52
N SER A 282 -4.71 -28.47 18.54
CA SER A 282 -6.08 -28.64 19.01
C SER A 282 -6.97 -29.42 18.04
N ARG A 283 -6.56 -29.56 16.77
CA ARG A 283 -7.34 -30.24 15.73
C ARG A 283 -6.84 -31.64 15.34
N SER A 284 -5.61 -32.00 15.69
CA SER A 284 -5.01 -33.29 15.31
C SER A 284 -4.60 -34.11 16.52
N VAL A 285 -4.95 -35.40 16.45
CA VAL A 285 -4.52 -36.44 17.37
C VAL A 285 -2.99 -36.57 17.32
N SER A 286 -2.33 -36.30 18.47
CA SER A 286 -0.99 -36.78 18.83
C SER A 286 0.14 -36.68 17.77
N LEU A 287 0.69 -35.47 17.64
CA LEU A 287 2.05 -35.33 17.12
C LEU A 287 3.06 -35.71 18.23
N THR A 288 3.99 -36.62 17.94
CA THR A 288 5.09 -36.92 18.88
C THR A 288 5.95 -35.67 19.09
N PRO A 289 6.55 -35.47 20.31
CA PRO A 289 7.37 -34.28 20.61
C PRO A 289 8.49 -34.00 19.60
N ALA A 290 9.11 -35.04 19.04
CA ALA A 290 10.16 -34.94 18.03
C ALA A 290 9.64 -34.36 16.69
N ARG A 291 8.42 -34.69 16.28
CA ARG A 291 7.80 -34.14 15.07
C ARG A 291 7.32 -32.70 15.26
N ALA A 292 6.96 -32.34 16.49
CA ALA A 292 6.60 -30.95 16.83
C ALA A 292 7.82 -30.01 16.85
N ALA A 293 9.02 -30.52 17.20
CA ALA A 293 10.27 -29.77 17.20
C ALA A 293 10.88 -29.54 15.80
N ALA A 294 10.57 -30.41 14.83
CA ALA A 294 11.07 -30.35 13.45
C ALA A 294 10.15 -29.63 12.48
N ARG A 295 9.02 -29.07 12.97
CA ARG A 295 8.07 -28.38 12.12
C ARG A 295 8.59 -27.00 11.71
N GLU A 296 8.56 -26.71 10.41
CA GLU A 296 8.77 -25.35 9.92
C GLU A 296 7.66 -24.40 10.40
N GLU A 297 8.03 -23.17 10.72
CA GLU A 297 7.08 -22.11 11.10
C GLU A 297 6.17 -21.77 9.91
N THR A 298 4.90 -21.57 10.21
CA THR A 298 3.88 -21.26 9.20
C THR A 298 3.56 -19.77 9.20
N LEU A 299 2.80 -19.31 8.20
CA LEU A 299 2.30 -17.94 8.17
C LEU A 299 1.43 -17.63 9.42
N GLY A 300 0.63 -18.61 9.87
CA GLY A 300 -0.15 -18.47 11.10
C GLY A 300 0.70 -18.26 12.35
N ASP A 301 1.89 -18.90 12.42
CA ASP A 301 2.83 -18.68 13.53
C ASP A 301 3.44 -17.26 13.47
N ARG A 302 3.61 -16.70 12.28
CA ARG A 302 4.28 -15.42 12.04
C ARG A 302 3.40 -14.20 12.21
N ILE A 303 2.14 -14.25 11.80
CA ILE A 303 1.23 -13.09 11.82
C ILE A 303 -0.02 -13.30 12.69
N GLY A 304 -0.19 -14.51 13.26
CA GLY A 304 -1.37 -14.88 14.02
C GLY A 304 -2.58 -15.26 13.17
N GLU A 305 -3.44 -16.13 13.70
CA GLU A 305 -4.59 -16.68 12.98
C GLU A 305 -5.63 -15.64 12.57
N ARG A 306 -5.81 -14.59 13.37
CA ARG A 306 -6.74 -13.49 13.00
C ARG A 306 -6.35 -12.84 11.69
N MET A 307 -5.05 -12.50 11.57
CA MET A 307 -4.55 -11.84 10.37
C MET A 307 -4.53 -12.80 9.19
N ARG A 308 -4.12 -14.04 9.41
CA ARG A 308 -4.18 -15.07 8.39
C ARG A 308 -5.61 -15.24 7.83
N SER A 309 -6.62 -15.37 8.69
CA SER A 309 -8.04 -15.44 8.28
C SER A 309 -8.45 -14.23 7.43
N ARG A 310 -8.02 -13.02 7.82
CA ARG A 310 -8.31 -11.80 7.08
C ARG A 310 -7.61 -11.74 5.72
N LEU A 311 -6.37 -12.25 5.63
CA LEU A 311 -5.68 -12.35 4.35
C LEU A 311 -6.43 -13.24 3.35
N HIS A 312 -7.10 -14.30 3.81
CA HIS A 312 -7.94 -15.15 2.94
C HIS A 312 -9.17 -14.41 2.38
N GLU A 313 -9.65 -13.39 3.08
CA GLU A 313 -10.73 -12.53 2.60
C GLU A 313 -10.21 -11.46 1.63
N MET A 314 -9.06 -10.85 1.96
CA MET A 314 -8.45 -9.76 1.19
C MET A 314 -7.77 -10.23 -0.08
N CYS A 315 -7.20 -11.45 -0.09
CA CYS A 315 -6.26 -11.88 -1.11
C CYS A 315 -6.64 -13.23 -1.71
N ARG A 316 -6.50 -13.34 -3.04
CA ARG A 316 -6.47 -14.62 -3.72
C ARG A 316 -5.10 -15.25 -3.51
N ILE A 317 -5.06 -16.50 -3.03
CA ILE A 317 -3.82 -17.22 -2.74
C ILE A 317 -3.24 -17.78 -4.04
N VAL A 318 -1.96 -17.51 -4.29
CA VAL A 318 -1.19 -18.00 -5.41
C VAL A 318 0.03 -18.75 -4.87
N LYS A 319 0.04 -20.08 -5.05
CA LYS A 319 1.16 -20.92 -4.66
C LYS A 319 2.21 -20.94 -5.75
N MET A 320 3.47 -20.87 -5.36
CA MET A 320 4.64 -20.84 -6.24
C MET A 320 5.70 -21.81 -5.70
N ASP A 321 5.60 -23.05 -6.13
CA ASP A 321 6.53 -24.11 -5.75
C ASP A 321 7.65 -24.24 -6.80
N GLY A 322 8.80 -24.77 -6.38
CA GLY A 322 9.92 -24.98 -7.28
C GLY A 322 11.28 -24.71 -6.67
N PRO A 323 12.35 -24.94 -7.43
CA PRO A 323 13.71 -24.72 -6.98
C PRO A 323 14.03 -23.22 -6.86
N ASP A 324 15.05 -22.91 -6.07
CA ASP A 324 15.59 -21.54 -6.03
C ASP A 324 16.25 -21.21 -7.38
N PHE A 325 15.58 -20.35 -8.15
CA PHE A 325 16.05 -19.88 -9.46
C PHE A 325 17.40 -19.15 -9.38
N ARG A 326 17.65 -18.43 -8.28
CA ARG A 326 18.90 -17.68 -8.10
C ARG A 326 20.10 -18.61 -7.97
N GLN A 327 19.95 -19.74 -7.25
CA GLN A 327 21.03 -20.71 -7.10
C GLN A 327 21.33 -21.46 -8.39
N LYS A 328 20.30 -21.79 -9.17
CA LYS A 328 20.47 -22.61 -10.38
C LYS A 328 20.86 -21.82 -11.61
N PHE A 329 20.38 -20.57 -11.77
CA PHE A 329 20.46 -19.83 -13.03
C PHE A 329 21.11 -18.45 -12.91
N LYS A 330 21.23 -17.91 -11.71
CA LYS A 330 21.83 -16.58 -11.46
C LYS A 330 22.89 -16.61 -10.36
N SER A 331 23.49 -17.76 -10.08
CA SER A 331 24.60 -17.83 -9.12
C SER A 331 25.77 -17.00 -9.62
N ALA A 332 26.33 -16.16 -8.75
CA ALA A 332 27.59 -15.49 -9.02
C ALA A 332 28.70 -16.55 -9.07
N SER A 333 29.06 -17.01 -10.27
CA SER A 333 30.23 -17.85 -10.49
C SER A 333 31.40 -16.91 -10.81
N PHE A 334 32.50 -17.04 -10.05
CA PHE A 334 33.79 -16.51 -10.47
C PHE A 334 34.30 -17.51 -11.49
N GLY A 335 34.37 -17.11 -12.78
CA GLY A 335 35.02 -17.85 -13.84
C GLY A 335 36.52 -17.82 -13.73
#